data_ceb584ea0c9bd1ccdada340e71db1d83
#
_entry.id   ceb584ea0c9bd1ccdada340e71db1d83
#
_cell.length_a   1.000
_cell.length_b   1.000
_cell.length_c   1.000
_cell.angle_alpha   90.00
_cell.angle_beta   90.00
_cell.angle_gamma   90.00
#
_symmetry.space_group_name_H-M   'P 1'
#
loop_
_entity.id
_entity.type
_entity.pdbx_description
1 polymer ?
#
loop_
_entity_poly.entity_id
_entity_poly.type
_entity_poly.pdbx_seq_one_letter_code
_entity_poly.pdbx_strand_id
1 'polypeptide(L)'
;MKRSSTVLASLAALTTSHIIPRQESIDYNAAPPNLSTLANSTLFDTWRPKAHVLPAFGQIGDPCMHYTDPETGLFHVGYLHLGASGATTDNLVTYRDVNPDSEPFIRAGGINDPVAVFDGSVIERGVNGTPTLLYTSVSFLPIQWTIRYTQGSETQSLAFARDGGSNFTKAEFGPVIPSPPFAVNVTGFRDPFVFQNSQVDGLLGKRNGTWYTVISGGVHGKGPSLFLYAQYDDEDADLFQTWEYLGEWWHEAANSTWSQTGWAGRWGFNFEVANYFALDEQGANEEGEIFATIGAEWSYEPIVPQVSDNREMLWVAGKQELVDGQLKFEPTMSGRLDAGRSAYAAAGKVLYADSQASKASGAPDRFITYLWLTGDFYGTLTDEFPTAQQNWTGSLLLPRELSVGRLNVVDNQLSREKGSWRVDQEHDNGTVTLATLHQKIAREPYAAFQDNATNVITQTGGSMASVMKFDESPKSKHWMMTASITFPSRSDSLRAGFTILSGSQESTNIYYQFGNESLIIDRSNSSAAAQTTDGFLTEIETGKFRLFDVAGGYGNETKVETLDLTIVVDGGVVEVHANDRFAISTWVRSWYADSRDISFYVEGGDATFSNVTIYEGLVDAWPERN
;
A
#
# COMPACT_ATOMS: atom_id res chain seq x y z
N MET A 1 6.76 15.16 -34.60
CA MET A 1 6.05 13.90 -34.76
C MET A 1 6.87 12.84 -34.04
N LYS A 2 6.70 12.66 -32.76
CA LYS A 2 7.31 11.59 -31.97
C LYS A 2 6.22 10.57 -31.67
N ARG A 3 6.53 9.32 -31.89
CA ARG A 3 5.60 8.20 -31.84
C ARG A 3 5.14 7.97 -30.41
N SER A 4 3.83 7.92 -30.19
CA SER A 4 3.21 7.40 -28.98
C SER A 4 3.59 5.94 -28.81
N SER A 5 4.25 5.63 -27.72
CA SER A 5 4.52 4.24 -27.33
C SER A 5 3.24 3.69 -26.71
N THR A 6 2.53 2.91 -27.48
CA THR A 6 1.37 2.14 -27.04
C THR A 6 1.88 1.00 -26.19
N VAL A 7 1.48 0.92 -24.94
CA VAL A 7 1.70 -0.27 -24.09
C VAL A 7 0.76 -1.35 -24.64
N LEU A 8 1.29 -2.20 -25.50
CA LEU A 8 0.67 -3.46 -25.86
C LEU A 8 1.18 -4.53 -24.89
N ALA A 9 0.31 -4.97 -24.01
CA ALA A 9 0.54 -6.22 -23.30
C ALA A 9 0.46 -7.35 -24.33
N SER A 10 1.60 -7.82 -24.82
CA SER A 10 1.66 -9.01 -25.66
C SER A 10 1.65 -10.26 -24.79
N LEU A 11 0.48 -10.91 -24.69
CA LEU A 11 0.39 -12.29 -24.23
C LEU A 11 1.03 -13.21 -25.27
N ALA A 12 2.22 -13.69 -24.98
CA ALA A 12 2.77 -14.86 -25.64
C ALA A 12 2.93 -15.98 -24.60
N ALA A 13 2.05 -16.96 -24.65
CA ALA A 13 2.20 -18.18 -23.88
C ALA A 13 3.40 -18.96 -24.41
N LEU A 14 4.47 -19.01 -23.61
CA LEU A 14 5.58 -19.93 -23.79
C LEU A 14 5.65 -20.84 -22.56
N THR A 15 5.05 -22.02 -22.68
CA THR A 15 5.34 -23.15 -21.79
C THR A 15 6.73 -23.67 -22.12
N THR A 16 7.73 -23.23 -21.41
CA THR A 16 9.05 -23.86 -21.38
C THR A 16 9.39 -24.20 -19.95
N SER A 17 9.60 -25.49 -19.70
CA SER A 17 10.24 -25.96 -18.48
C SER A 17 11.59 -25.25 -18.34
N HIS A 18 11.69 -24.33 -17.40
CA HIS A 18 12.94 -23.60 -17.14
C HIS A 18 13.93 -24.52 -16.44
N ILE A 19 14.86 -25.08 -17.20
CA ILE A 19 16.15 -25.48 -16.64
C ILE A 19 16.86 -24.17 -16.30
N ILE A 20 16.90 -23.80 -15.02
CA ILE A 20 17.69 -22.65 -14.54
C ILE A 20 19.14 -22.94 -14.90
N PRO A 21 19.79 -22.13 -15.78
CA PRO A 21 21.21 -22.28 -16.03
C PRO A 21 21.94 -22.09 -14.70
N ARG A 22 23.02 -22.85 -14.47
CA ARG A 22 23.88 -22.67 -13.31
C ARG A 22 24.31 -21.21 -13.27
N GLN A 23 23.80 -20.47 -12.28
CA GLN A 23 24.02 -19.05 -12.11
C GLN A 23 25.52 -18.78 -12.02
N GLU A 24 26.08 -17.87 -12.84
CA GLU A 24 27.41 -17.34 -12.60
C GLU A 24 27.41 -16.71 -11.21
N SER A 25 28.28 -17.16 -10.34
CA SER A 25 28.36 -16.65 -8.98
C SER A 25 28.86 -15.20 -9.01
N ILE A 26 27.97 -14.27 -8.64
CA ILE A 26 28.30 -12.86 -8.52
C ILE A 26 29.18 -12.66 -7.30
N ASP A 27 30.29 -11.95 -7.46
CA ASP A 27 31.14 -11.53 -6.34
C ASP A 27 30.68 -10.17 -5.81
N TYR A 28 29.87 -10.18 -4.78
CA TYR A 28 29.37 -8.96 -4.10
C TYR A 28 30.45 -8.25 -3.25
N ASN A 29 31.69 -8.70 -3.24
CA ASN A 29 32.82 -7.98 -2.63
C ASN A 29 33.58 -7.16 -3.69
N ALA A 30 33.36 -7.43 -4.96
CA ALA A 30 33.91 -6.67 -6.08
C ALA A 30 32.99 -5.52 -6.50
N ALA A 31 33.55 -4.52 -7.16
CA ALA A 31 32.76 -3.44 -7.75
C ALA A 31 31.72 -4.00 -8.75
N PRO A 32 30.50 -3.49 -8.75
CA PRO A 32 29.45 -3.98 -9.64
C PRO A 32 29.80 -3.75 -11.11
N PRO A 33 29.61 -4.75 -11.99
CA PRO A 33 29.63 -4.52 -13.43
C PRO A 33 28.43 -3.69 -13.88
N ASN A 34 28.33 -3.40 -15.16
CA ASN A 34 27.06 -2.91 -15.72
C ASN A 34 26.04 -4.05 -15.69
N LEU A 35 25.07 -3.98 -14.78
CA LEU A 35 24.13 -5.06 -14.51
C LEU A 35 23.14 -5.30 -15.65
N SER A 36 22.87 -4.30 -16.49
CA SER A 36 22.00 -4.44 -17.66
C SER A 36 22.58 -5.38 -18.73
N THR A 37 23.89 -5.68 -18.65
CA THR A 37 24.57 -6.60 -19.58
C THR A 37 24.61 -8.05 -19.08
N LEU A 38 24.14 -8.30 -17.87
CA LEU A 38 24.08 -9.66 -17.31
C LEU A 38 22.99 -10.48 -17.99
N ALA A 39 23.17 -11.79 -17.99
CA ALA A 39 22.15 -12.70 -18.48
C ALA A 39 20.85 -12.60 -17.66
N ASN A 40 19.73 -12.91 -18.29
CA ASN A 40 18.42 -12.94 -17.62
C ASN A 40 18.45 -13.85 -16.39
N SER A 41 17.73 -13.46 -15.36
CA SER A 41 17.62 -14.16 -14.07
C SER A 41 18.91 -14.22 -13.24
N THR A 42 20.02 -13.62 -13.66
CA THR A 42 21.29 -13.64 -12.90
C THR A 42 21.15 -12.96 -11.54
N LEU A 43 20.28 -11.95 -11.41
CA LEU A 43 20.04 -11.19 -10.19
C LEU A 43 18.80 -11.66 -9.42
N PHE A 44 18.27 -12.87 -9.68
CA PHE A 44 17.02 -13.34 -9.11
C PHE A 44 16.96 -13.18 -7.58
N ASP A 45 18.01 -13.58 -6.87
CA ASP A 45 18.07 -13.54 -5.40
C ASP A 45 18.70 -12.27 -4.84
N THR A 46 19.26 -11.37 -5.69
CA THR A 46 20.15 -10.30 -5.26
C THR A 46 19.47 -9.32 -4.30
N TRP A 47 18.25 -8.91 -4.56
CA TRP A 47 17.47 -7.97 -3.73
C TRP A 47 16.08 -8.49 -3.43
N ARG A 48 15.82 -9.76 -3.71
CA ARG A 48 14.51 -10.35 -3.55
C ARG A 48 14.09 -10.36 -2.09
N PRO A 49 12.92 -9.80 -1.74
CA PRO A 49 12.40 -9.88 -0.39
C PRO A 49 11.95 -11.31 -0.07
N LYS A 50 12.06 -11.69 1.21
CA LYS A 50 11.67 -13.01 1.72
C LYS A 50 10.37 -12.97 2.51
N ALA A 51 10.14 -11.88 3.25
CA ALA A 51 8.99 -11.75 4.14
C ALA A 51 7.78 -11.08 3.48
N HIS A 52 7.89 -10.70 2.22
CA HIS A 52 6.87 -10.00 1.48
C HIS A 52 6.10 -10.90 0.50
N VAL A 53 4.90 -10.46 0.10
CA VAL A 53 4.09 -11.15 -0.91
C VAL A 53 4.51 -10.69 -2.30
N LEU A 54 4.91 -11.64 -3.12
CA LEU A 54 5.21 -11.45 -4.54
C LEU A 54 5.05 -12.77 -5.28
N PRO A 55 4.83 -12.78 -6.61
CA PRO A 55 4.72 -14.00 -7.38
C PRO A 55 6.05 -14.77 -7.42
N ALA A 56 6.00 -16.04 -7.77
CA ALA A 56 7.19 -16.87 -7.93
C ALA A 56 8.18 -16.26 -8.91
N PHE A 57 7.71 -15.64 -9.98
CA PHE A 57 8.46 -14.88 -10.97
C PHE A 57 7.57 -13.84 -11.65
N GLY A 58 8.18 -12.95 -12.44
CA GLY A 58 7.46 -11.96 -13.24
C GLY A 58 7.05 -10.73 -12.43
N GLN A 59 6.20 -9.93 -13.02
CA GLN A 59 5.75 -8.66 -12.45
C GLN A 59 4.51 -8.85 -11.60
N ILE A 60 4.51 -8.28 -10.40
CA ILE A 60 3.29 -8.06 -9.61
C ILE A 60 2.71 -6.68 -9.95
N GLY A 61 1.38 -6.59 -9.94
CA GLY A 61 0.63 -5.34 -9.98
C GLY A 61 -0.14 -5.11 -8.71
N ASP A 62 -1.27 -4.44 -8.83
CA ASP A 62 -2.11 -4.00 -7.73
C ASP A 62 -2.56 -5.16 -6.84
N PRO A 63 -2.53 -5.04 -5.51
CA PRO A 63 -3.27 -5.92 -4.62
C PRO A 63 -4.77 -5.76 -4.88
N CYS A 64 -5.51 -6.86 -4.91
CA CYS A 64 -6.94 -6.83 -5.18
C CYS A 64 -7.62 -8.13 -4.75
N MET A 65 -8.93 -8.16 -4.78
CA MET A 65 -9.72 -9.40 -4.68
C MET A 65 -9.46 -10.19 -3.37
N HIS A 66 -9.14 -9.50 -2.27
CA HIS A 66 -8.95 -10.13 -0.97
C HIS A 66 -10.28 -10.63 -0.40
N TYR A 67 -10.25 -11.78 0.28
CA TYR A 67 -11.41 -12.30 1.01
C TYR A 67 -11.01 -13.40 2.00
N THR A 68 -11.85 -13.61 3.01
CA THR A 68 -11.77 -14.81 3.85
C THR A 68 -12.66 -15.88 3.24
N ASP A 69 -12.10 -17.04 2.93
CA ASP A 69 -12.89 -18.16 2.43
C ASP A 69 -13.86 -18.64 3.51
N PRO A 70 -15.18 -18.64 3.24
CA PRO A 70 -16.19 -18.92 4.27
C PRO A 70 -16.27 -20.38 4.71
N GLU A 71 -15.62 -21.31 3.99
CA GLU A 71 -15.58 -22.72 4.33
C GLU A 71 -14.33 -23.07 5.12
N THR A 72 -13.19 -22.54 4.72
CA THR A 72 -11.88 -22.86 5.32
C THR A 72 -11.44 -21.88 6.38
N GLY A 73 -11.92 -20.63 6.33
CA GLY A 73 -11.44 -19.51 7.17
C GLY A 73 -10.05 -19.00 6.80
N LEU A 74 -9.46 -19.47 5.69
CA LEU A 74 -8.20 -18.94 5.17
C LEU A 74 -8.41 -17.57 4.55
N PHE A 75 -7.44 -16.69 4.74
CA PHE A 75 -7.43 -15.39 4.08
C PHE A 75 -6.74 -15.50 2.72
N HIS A 76 -7.44 -15.09 1.67
CA HIS A 76 -6.92 -15.01 0.31
C HIS A 76 -6.40 -13.61 0.04
N VAL A 77 -5.15 -13.50 -0.40
CA VAL A 77 -4.48 -12.27 -0.81
C VAL A 77 -4.32 -12.31 -2.33
N GLY A 78 -5.17 -11.60 -3.05
CA GLY A 78 -5.10 -11.51 -4.50
C GLY A 78 -4.22 -10.35 -4.96
N TYR A 79 -3.70 -10.45 -6.16
CA TYR A 79 -2.91 -9.41 -6.83
C TYR A 79 -2.90 -9.59 -8.35
N LEU A 80 -2.70 -8.52 -9.09
CA LEU A 80 -2.58 -8.59 -10.54
C LEU A 80 -1.23 -9.24 -10.92
N HIS A 81 -1.32 -10.35 -11.65
CA HIS A 81 -0.20 -11.07 -12.26
C HIS A 81 -0.75 -12.00 -13.33
N LEU A 82 -0.42 -11.76 -14.61
CA LEU A 82 -0.90 -12.52 -15.79
C LEU A 82 -2.45 -12.62 -15.88
N GLY A 83 -3.15 -11.70 -15.28
CA GLY A 83 -4.56 -11.65 -14.91
C GLY A 83 -4.63 -11.34 -13.43
N ALA A 84 -5.35 -12.12 -12.61
CA ALA A 84 -5.23 -12.04 -11.16
C ALA A 84 -4.80 -13.38 -10.58
N SER A 85 -3.74 -13.34 -9.78
CA SER A 85 -3.15 -14.46 -9.02
C SER A 85 -3.37 -14.23 -7.53
N GLY A 86 -3.01 -15.21 -6.70
CA GLY A 86 -3.19 -15.05 -5.27
C GLY A 86 -2.45 -16.07 -4.43
N ALA A 87 -2.47 -15.79 -3.16
CA ALA A 87 -1.96 -16.63 -2.09
C ALA A 87 -2.99 -16.81 -0.99
N THR A 88 -2.90 -17.90 -0.24
CA THR A 88 -3.66 -18.11 0.98
C THR A 88 -2.77 -18.05 2.20
N THR A 89 -3.32 -17.57 3.31
CA THR A 89 -2.63 -17.53 4.60
C THR A 89 -3.59 -17.82 5.75
N ASP A 90 -3.08 -18.49 6.78
CA ASP A 90 -3.76 -18.71 8.06
C ASP A 90 -3.18 -17.86 9.20
N ASN A 91 -2.18 -17.00 8.92
CA ASN A 91 -1.42 -16.29 9.95
C ASN A 91 -0.82 -14.94 9.49
N LEU A 92 -1.07 -14.49 8.27
CA LEU A 92 -0.51 -13.26 7.65
C LEU A 92 1.04 -13.20 7.62
N VAL A 93 1.73 -14.30 7.92
CA VAL A 93 3.19 -14.41 7.96
C VAL A 93 3.71 -15.29 6.84
N THR A 94 3.08 -16.45 6.69
CA THR A 94 3.43 -17.44 5.65
C THR A 94 2.29 -17.59 4.68
N TYR A 95 2.64 -17.76 3.42
CA TYR A 95 1.68 -17.80 2.31
C TYR A 95 1.91 -19.05 1.47
N ARG A 96 0.84 -19.50 0.85
CA ARG A 96 0.84 -20.59 -0.15
C ARG A 96 0.23 -20.06 -1.43
N ASP A 97 0.87 -20.32 -2.55
CA ASP A 97 0.28 -20.00 -3.85
C ASP A 97 -1.09 -20.68 -3.97
N VAL A 98 -2.10 -19.93 -4.44
CA VAL A 98 -3.41 -20.49 -4.77
C VAL A 98 -3.26 -21.50 -5.91
N ASN A 99 -2.43 -21.19 -6.88
CA ASN A 99 -2.06 -22.08 -7.98
C ASN A 99 -0.53 -22.17 -8.08
N PRO A 100 0.03 -23.34 -8.48
CA PRO A 100 1.47 -23.51 -8.66
C PRO A 100 2.08 -22.40 -9.51
N ASP A 101 3.31 -22.01 -9.18
CA ASP A 101 4.07 -20.97 -9.90
C ASP A 101 3.34 -19.63 -10.02
N SER A 102 2.45 -19.32 -9.08
CA SER A 102 1.60 -18.13 -9.07
C SER A 102 0.72 -17.99 -10.32
N GLU A 103 0.33 -19.11 -10.94
CA GLU A 103 -0.63 -19.09 -12.04
C GLU A 103 -1.94 -18.41 -11.62
N PRO A 104 -2.53 -17.56 -12.47
CA PRO A 104 -3.72 -16.81 -12.10
C PRO A 104 -4.96 -17.66 -11.91
N PHE A 105 -5.80 -17.29 -10.96
CA PHE A 105 -7.11 -17.86 -10.75
C PHE A 105 -8.19 -17.29 -11.70
N ILE A 106 -7.90 -16.13 -12.33
CA ILE A 106 -8.72 -15.55 -13.40
C ILE A 106 -7.83 -14.86 -14.44
N ARG A 107 -8.09 -15.12 -15.72
CA ARG A 107 -7.36 -14.55 -16.87
C ARG A 107 -8.29 -13.78 -17.80
N ALA A 108 -7.75 -12.85 -18.56
CA ALA A 108 -8.45 -12.23 -19.68
C ALA A 108 -8.83 -13.27 -20.77
N GLY A 109 -9.61 -12.85 -21.76
CA GLY A 109 -10.02 -13.65 -22.92
C GLY A 109 -11.47 -14.14 -22.87
N GLY A 110 -12.26 -13.69 -21.88
CA GLY A 110 -13.70 -13.90 -21.88
C GLY A 110 -14.44 -12.95 -22.81
N ILE A 111 -15.75 -13.14 -22.93
CA ILE A 111 -16.59 -12.29 -23.80
C ILE A 111 -16.63 -10.84 -23.29
N ASN A 112 -16.58 -10.64 -21.96
CA ASN A 112 -16.65 -9.33 -21.33
C ASN A 112 -15.27 -8.68 -21.15
N ASP A 113 -14.22 -9.49 -21.09
CA ASP A 113 -12.84 -9.08 -20.85
C ASP A 113 -11.85 -9.64 -21.89
N PRO A 114 -12.09 -9.41 -23.18
CA PRO A 114 -11.23 -9.95 -24.23
C PRO A 114 -9.78 -9.43 -24.14
N VAL A 115 -9.55 -8.31 -23.46
CA VAL A 115 -8.26 -7.61 -23.41
C VAL A 115 -7.57 -7.75 -22.06
N ALA A 116 -8.27 -7.47 -20.95
CA ALA A 116 -7.69 -7.53 -19.61
C ALA A 116 -8.74 -7.80 -18.53
N VAL A 117 -8.27 -8.36 -17.41
CA VAL A 117 -8.90 -8.36 -16.10
C VAL A 117 -8.17 -7.32 -15.26
N PHE A 118 -8.90 -6.33 -14.74
CA PHE A 118 -8.40 -5.37 -13.79
C PHE A 118 -8.97 -5.67 -12.39
N ASP A 119 -8.72 -4.79 -11.46
CA ASP A 119 -9.06 -4.97 -10.07
C ASP A 119 -10.55 -5.21 -9.81
N GLY A 120 -10.80 -5.77 -8.66
CA GLY A 120 -12.14 -6.03 -8.16
C GLY A 120 -12.11 -6.42 -6.68
N SER A 121 -13.27 -6.74 -6.17
CA SER A 121 -13.45 -7.20 -4.80
C SER A 121 -14.41 -8.36 -4.68
N VAL A 122 -14.27 -9.17 -3.63
CA VAL A 122 -15.02 -10.41 -3.44
C VAL A 122 -16.11 -10.23 -2.40
N ILE A 123 -17.33 -10.66 -2.75
CA ILE A 123 -18.44 -10.91 -1.84
C ILE A 123 -18.28 -12.34 -1.32
N GLU A 124 -17.91 -12.50 -0.06
CA GLU A 124 -17.50 -13.78 0.51
C GLU A 124 -18.59 -14.85 0.46
N ARG A 125 -19.84 -14.44 0.74
CA ARG A 125 -21.04 -15.27 0.63
C ARG A 125 -21.98 -14.71 -0.41
N GLY A 126 -21.51 -14.68 -1.66
CA GLY A 126 -22.25 -14.14 -2.80
C GLY A 126 -23.25 -15.14 -3.38
N VAL A 127 -23.26 -15.30 -4.71
CA VAL A 127 -24.21 -16.16 -5.42
C VAL A 127 -24.18 -17.60 -4.90
N ASN A 128 -25.32 -18.10 -4.44
CA ASN A 128 -25.45 -19.43 -3.81
C ASN A 128 -24.52 -19.65 -2.61
N GLY A 129 -24.14 -18.58 -1.88
CA GLY A 129 -23.20 -18.65 -0.76
C GLY A 129 -21.74 -18.85 -1.15
N THR A 130 -21.41 -18.80 -2.44
CA THR A 130 -20.06 -18.97 -2.97
C THR A 130 -19.36 -17.61 -3.07
N PRO A 131 -18.05 -17.50 -2.79
CA PRO A 131 -17.32 -16.28 -3.02
C PRO A 131 -17.49 -15.79 -4.45
N THR A 132 -18.01 -14.57 -4.58
CA THR A 132 -18.40 -13.96 -5.86
C THR A 132 -17.58 -12.70 -6.07
N LEU A 133 -16.80 -12.68 -7.13
CA LEU A 133 -15.95 -11.57 -7.53
C LEU A 133 -16.74 -10.62 -8.42
N LEU A 134 -16.76 -9.35 -8.05
CA LEU A 134 -17.10 -8.22 -8.92
C LEU A 134 -15.78 -7.58 -9.38
N TYR A 135 -15.51 -7.56 -10.68
CA TYR A 135 -14.23 -7.09 -11.23
C TYR A 135 -14.40 -6.23 -12.47
N THR A 136 -13.39 -5.42 -12.75
CA THR A 136 -13.35 -4.64 -13.98
C THR A 136 -12.91 -5.52 -15.14
N SER A 137 -13.83 -5.73 -16.08
CA SER A 137 -13.64 -6.44 -17.34
C SER A 137 -13.33 -5.43 -18.44
N VAL A 138 -12.17 -5.59 -19.10
CA VAL A 138 -11.65 -4.63 -20.08
C VAL A 138 -11.81 -5.16 -21.49
N SER A 139 -12.55 -4.40 -22.30
CA SER A 139 -12.83 -4.76 -23.69
C SER A 139 -12.01 -3.98 -24.72
N PHE A 140 -11.41 -2.85 -24.31
CA PHE A 140 -10.66 -1.96 -25.22
C PHE A 140 -9.56 -1.18 -24.49
N LEU A 141 -8.40 -1.02 -25.10
CA LEU A 141 -7.28 -0.18 -24.70
C LEU A 141 -6.87 0.78 -25.82
N PRO A 142 -6.24 1.92 -25.56
CA PRO A 142 -5.76 2.37 -24.26
C PRO A 142 -6.85 3.01 -23.38
N ILE A 143 -6.69 2.90 -22.07
CA ILE A 143 -7.47 3.60 -21.05
C ILE A 143 -6.50 4.49 -20.28
N GLN A 144 -6.79 5.79 -20.23
CA GLN A 144 -6.01 6.78 -19.48
C GLN A 144 -6.84 8.04 -19.30
N TRP A 145 -6.75 8.67 -18.13
CA TRP A 145 -7.52 9.87 -17.81
C TRP A 145 -7.21 11.08 -18.73
N THR A 146 -6.07 11.10 -19.42
CA THR A 146 -5.67 12.18 -20.35
C THR A 146 -6.32 12.08 -21.73
N ILE A 147 -6.93 10.96 -22.08
CA ILE A 147 -7.57 10.72 -23.36
C ILE A 147 -9.08 10.61 -23.23
N ARG A 148 -9.78 10.77 -24.37
CA ARG A 148 -11.22 10.59 -24.38
C ARG A 148 -11.59 9.16 -24.02
N TYR A 149 -12.51 9.01 -23.07
CA TYR A 149 -13.02 7.72 -22.65
C TYR A 149 -13.85 7.04 -23.76
N THR A 150 -13.63 5.77 -23.98
CA THR A 150 -14.45 4.94 -24.86
C THR A 150 -15.50 4.23 -24.02
N GLN A 151 -16.76 4.56 -24.24
CA GLN A 151 -17.87 3.98 -23.46
C GLN A 151 -17.89 2.46 -23.57
N GLY A 152 -17.96 1.77 -22.42
CA GLY A 152 -17.93 0.32 -22.34
C GLY A 152 -16.54 -0.32 -22.45
N SER A 153 -15.44 0.46 -22.46
CA SER A 153 -14.09 -0.10 -22.39
C SER A 153 -13.77 -0.74 -21.06
N GLU A 154 -14.33 -0.20 -19.98
CA GLU A 154 -14.31 -0.73 -18.62
C GLU A 154 -15.75 -1.03 -18.20
N THR A 155 -16.00 -2.28 -17.86
CA THR A 155 -17.31 -2.76 -17.41
C THR A 155 -17.13 -3.59 -16.15
N GLN A 156 -18.18 -3.77 -15.34
CA GLN A 156 -18.06 -4.59 -14.14
C GLN A 156 -18.78 -5.91 -14.37
N SER A 157 -18.06 -7.02 -14.19
CA SER A 157 -18.51 -8.39 -14.44
C SER A 157 -18.40 -9.25 -13.21
N LEU A 158 -19.13 -10.38 -13.19
CA LEU A 158 -19.07 -11.36 -12.10
C LEU A 158 -18.24 -12.58 -12.50
N ALA A 159 -17.58 -13.16 -11.47
CA ALA A 159 -17.00 -14.48 -11.53
C ALA A 159 -17.18 -15.20 -10.18
N PHE A 160 -17.23 -16.52 -10.21
CA PHE A 160 -17.59 -17.35 -9.06
C PHE A 160 -16.42 -18.27 -8.71
N ALA A 161 -16.03 -18.28 -7.44
CA ALA A 161 -14.98 -19.18 -6.96
C ALA A 161 -15.33 -20.65 -7.20
N ARG A 162 -14.33 -21.41 -7.57
CA ARG A 162 -14.35 -22.87 -7.70
C ARG A 162 -13.09 -23.43 -7.04
N ASP A 163 -13.19 -24.68 -6.63
CA ASP A 163 -12.04 -25.46 -6.16
C ASP A 163 -11.23 -24.73 -5.07
N GLY A 164 -11.91 -24.16 -4.05
CA GLY A 164 -11.28 -23.41 -2.96
C GLY A 164 -10.62 -22.10 -3.40
N GLY A 165 -11.14 -21.45 -4.45
CA GLY A 165 -10.63 -20.17 -4.96
C GLY A 165 -9.48 -20.30 -5.97
N SER A 166 -9.07 -21.54 -6.34
CA SER A 166 -8.01 -21.75 -7.34
C SER A 166 -8.43 -21.36 -8.76
N ASN A 167 -9.74 -21.21 -8.99
CA ASN A 167 -10.32 -20.77 -10.25
C ASN A 167 -11.58 -19.95 -9.99
N PHE A 168 -11.74 -18.86 -10.74
CA PHE A 168 -12.97 -18.06 -10.77
C PHE A 168 -13.61 -18.22 -12.15
N THR A 169 -14.73 -18.94 -12.19
CA THR A 169 -15.52 -19.12 -13.40
C THR A 169 -16.30 -17.84 -13.69
N LYS A 170 -16.07 -17.23 -14.83
CA LYS A 170 -16.78 -16.02 -15.27
C LYS A 170 -18.25 -16.30 -15.53
N ALA A 171 -19.10 -15.33 -15.20
CA ALA A 171 -20.51 -15.40 -15.54
C ALA A 171 -20.69 -15.46 -17.07
N GLU A 172 -21.62 -16.29 -17.54
CA GLU A 172 -21.91 -16.44 -18.98
C GLU A 172 -22.77 -15.32 -19.55
N PHE A 173 -23.33 -14.47 -18.68
CA PHE A 173 -24.10 -13.28 -19.07
C PHE A 173 -23.19 -12.05 -19.19
N GLY A 174 -23.72 -10.97 -19.75
CA GLY A 174 -23.01 -9.70 -19.89
C GLY A 174 -22.60 -9.07 -18.58
N PRO A 175 -21.84 -7.94 -18.64
CA PRO A 175 -21.45 -7.21 -17.43
C PRO A 175 -22.69 -6.75 -16.65
N VAL A 176 -22.61 -6.83 -15.32
CA VAL A 176 -23.69 -6.37 -14.41
C VAL A 176 -23.75 -4.84 -14.32
N ILE A 177 -22.62 -4.16 -14.56
CA ILE A 177 -22.55 -2.71 -14.77
C ILE A 177 -21.85 -2.49 -16.13
N PRO A 178 -22.62 -2.35 -17.21
CA PRO A 178 -22.08 -2.44 -18.59
C PRO A 178 -21.35 -1.18 -19.06
N SER A 179 -21.48 -0.08 -18.33
CA SER A 179 -20.81 1.18 -18.65
C SER A 179 -20.99 2.17 -17.52
N PRO A 180 -20.16 3.23 -17.46
CA PRO A 180 -20.50 4.39 -16.66
C PRO A 180 -21.83 5.03 -17.15
N PRO A 181 -22.50 5.83 -16.31
CA PRO A 181 -23.73 6.53 -16.72
C PRO A 181 -23.48 7.39 -17.96
N PHE A 182 -24.30 7.25 -19.00
CA PHE A 182 -24.10 7.95 -20.28
C PHE A 182 -24.06 9.48 -20.18
N ALA A 183 -24.68 10.04 -19.14
CA ALA A 183 -24.68 11.48 -18.90
C ALA A 183 -23.35 11.99 -18.31
N VAL A 184 -22.45 11.09 -17.90
CA VAL A 184 -21.19 11.42 -17.23
C VAL A 184 -20.02 11.16 -18.18
N ASN A 185 -19.23 12.19 -18.48
CA ASN A 185 -18.02 12.07 -19.29
C ASN A 185 -16.82 11.68 -18.38
N VAL A 186 -16.72 10.37 -18.09
CA VAL A 186 -15.74 9.84 -17.15
C VAL A 186 -14.31 9.86 -17.69
N THR A 187 -13.32 9.90 -16.78
CA THR A 187 -11.89 9.73 -17.06
C THR A 187 -11.44 8.28 -16.93
N GLY A 188 -12.14 7.50 -16.11
CA GLY A 188 -11.98 6.07 -15.85
C GLY A 188 -13.21 5.54 -15.15
N PHE A 189 -13.39 4.20 -15.13
CA PHE A 189 -14.53 3.55 -14.51
C PHE A 189 -14.17 2.12 -14.12
N ARG A 190 -13.37 1.96 -13.05
CA ARG A 190 -12.75 0.68 -12.69
C ARG A 190 -12.62 0.46 -11.19
N ASP A 191 -12.12 -0.69 -10.81
CA ASP A 191 -11.73 -1.10 -9.46
C ASP A 191 -12.91 -1.07 -8.49
N PRO A 192 -13.97 -1.88 -8.73
CA PRO A 192 -15.16 -1.89 -7.88
C PRO A 192 -14.82 -2.45 -6.50
N PHE A 193 -15.12 -1.69 -5.46
CA PHE A 193 -15.00 -2.13 -4.07
C PHE A 193 -16.38 -2.38 -3.48
N VAL A 194 -16.70 -3.64 -3.16
CA VAL A 194 -17.98 -4.04 -2.58
C VAL A 194 -17.94 -3.95 -1.05
N PHE A 195 -19.01 -3.45 -0.47
CA PHE A 195 -19.18 -3.34 0.98
C PHE A 195 -20.66 -3.39 1.40
N GLN A 196 -20.88 -3.63 2.68
CA GLN A 196 -22.14 -3.40 3.38
C GLN A 196 -21.88 -2.40 4.50
N ASN A 197 -22.86 -1.57 4.82
CA ASN A 197 -22.75 -0.63 5.92
C ASN A 197 -24.14 -0.21 6.41
N SER A 198 -24.44 -0.49 7.67
CA SER A 198 -25.75 -0.20 8.29
C SER A 198 -26.09 1.28 8.34
N GLN A 199 -25.09 2.17 8.47
CA GLN A 199 -25.31 3.62 8.45
C GLN A 199 -25.76 4.06 7.04
N VAL A 200 -25.19 3.49 5.97
CA VAL A 200 -25.59 3.78 4.58
C VAL A 200 -27.00 3.27 4.32
N ASP A 201 -27.34 2.06 4.79
CA ASP A 201 -28.70 1.51 4.72
C ASP A 201 -29.71 2.46 5.36
N GLY A 202 -29.40 2.95 6.57
CA GLY A 202 -30.25 3.89 7.31
C GLY A 202 -30.42 5.23 6.60
N LEU A 203 -29.33 5.82 6.08
CA LEU A 203 -29.36 7.09 5.36
C LEU A 203 -30.17 7.00 4.06
N LEU A 204 -30.00 5.92 3.31
CA LEU A 204 -30.66 5.72 2.01
C LEU A 204 -32.05 5.08 2.11
N GLY A 205 -32.47 4.65 3.32
CA GLY A 205 -33.72 3.92 3.53
C GLY A 205 -33.75 2.57 2.81
N LYS A 206 -32.61 1.95 2.64
CA LYS A 206 -32.47 0.61 2.05
C LYS A 206 -32.66 -0.48 3.10
N ARG A 207 -32.83 -1.73 2.65
CA ARG A 207 -32.88 -2.91 3.50
C ARG A 207 -31.53 -3.09 4.22
N ASN A 208 -31.58 -3.49 5.50
CA ASN A 208 -30.36 -3.86 6.24
C ASN A 208 -29.60 -4.98 5.52
N GLY A 209 -28.29 -4.78 5.32
CA GLY A 209 -27.43 -5.70 4.61
C GLY A 209 -27.47 -5.53 3.08
N THR A 210 -27.87 -4.37 2.58
CA THR A 210 -27.74 -4.02 1.16
C THR A 210 -26.25 -4.00 0.76
N TRP A 211 -25.94 -4.60 -0.38
CA TRP A 211 -24.61 -4.51 -0.95
C TRP A 211 -24.45 -3.23 -1.78
N TYR A 212 -23.35 -2.57 -1.56
CA TYR A 212 -22.92 -1.39 -2.29
C TYR A 212 -21.60 -1.65 -3.00
N THR A 213 -21.31 -0.86 -4.02
CA THR A 213 -19.96 -0.76 -4.59
C THR A 213 -19.62 0.68 -4.91
N VAL A 214 -18.42 1.10 -4.55
CA VAL A 214 -17.80 2.31 -5.10
C VAL A 214 -16.91 1.90 -6.27
N ILE A 215 -17.00 2.66 -7.37
CA ILE A 215 -16.20 2.47 -8.58
C ILE A 215 -15.33 3.70 -8.75
N SER A 216 -14.04 3.48 -8.90
CA SER A 216 -13.03 4.54 -9.05
C SER A 216 -13.05 5.15 -10.44
N GLY A 217 -12.72 6.44 -10.51
CA GLY A 217 -12.61 7.16 -11.76
C GLY A 217 -12.54 8.67 -11.54
N GLY A 218 -13.11 9.41 -12.46
CA GLY A 218 -13.24 10.86 -12.42
C GLY A 218 -14.12 11.36 -13.54
N VAL A 219 -14.28 12.68 -13.62
CA VAL A 219 -15.08 13.34 -14.65
C VAL A 219 -14.23 14.37 -15.38
N HIS A 220 -14.13 14.26 -16.70
CA HIS A 220 -13.34 15.19 -17.51
C HIS A 220 -13.70 16.65 -17.26
N GLY A 221 -12.70 17.45 -16.95
CA GLY A 221 -12.83 18.89 -16.66
C GLY A 221 -13.39 19.23 -15.28
N LYS A 222 -13.78 18.23 -14.47
CA LYS A 222 -14.22 18.43 -13.09
C LYS A 222 -13.19 17.93 -12.08
N GLY A 223 -12.78 16.65 -12.17
CA GLY A 223 -11.80 16.03 -11.29
C GLY A 223 -12.14 14.59 -10.95
N PRO A 224 -11.39 14.00 -9.98
CA PRO A 224 -11.57 12.61 -9.59
C PRO A 224 -12.91 12.41 -8.85
N SER A 225 -13.47 11.22 -8.99
CA SER A 225 -14.78 10.87 -8.41
C SER A 225 -14.85 9.40 -8.04
N LEU A 226 -15.63 9.07 -7.03
CA LEU A 226 -16.10 7.73 -6.70
C LEU A 226 -17.59 7.62 -7.02
N PHE A 227 -17.94 6.65 -7.83
CA PHE A 227 -19.30 6.39 -8.29
C PHE A 227 -19.94 5.32 -7.41
N LEU A 228 -21.06 5.65 -6.74
CA LEU A 228 -21.75 4.73 -5.84
C LEU A 228 -22.87 4.00 -6.58
N TYR A 229 -22.90 2.69 -6.39
CA TYR A 229 -23.99 1.82 -6.80
C TYR A 229 -24.50 1.01 -5.62
N ALA A 230 -25.78 0.66 -5.64
CA ALA A 230 -26.40 -0.29 -4.74
C ALA A 230 -26.97 -1.46 -5.53
N GLN A 231 -26.91 -2.63 -4.94
CA GLN A 231 -27.63 -3.79 -5.46
C GLN A 231 -29.15 -3.50 -5.39
N TYR A 232 -29.88 -3.86 -6.44
CA TYR A 232 -31.35 -3.77 -6.40
C TYR A 232 -31.93 -4.73 -5.37
N ASP A 233 -32.96 -4.28 -4.68
CA ASP A 233 -33.73 -5.07 -3.74
C ASP A 233 -34.93 -5.70 -4.49
N ASP A 234 -34.66 -6.70 -5.30
CA ASP A 234 -35.63 -7.47 -6.08
C ASP A 234 -35.54 -8.98 -5.75
N GLU A 235 -36.40 -9.78 -6.40
CA GLU A 235 -36.44 -11.24 -6.18
C GLU A 235 -35.12 -11.94 -6.59
N ASP A 236 -34.31 -11.28 -7.43
CA ASP A 236 -33.02 -11.77 -7.94
C ASP A 236 -31.83 -11.10 -7.24
N ALA A 237 -32.03 -10.42 -6.12
CA ALA A 237 -30.97 -9.71 -5.39
C ALA A 237 -29.76 -10.61 -5.07
N ASP A 238 -29.99 -11.87 -4.69
CA ASP A 238 -28.93 -12.82 -4.36
C ASP A 238 -28.08 -13.26 -5.56
N LEU A 239 -28.46 -12.87 -6.79
CA LEU A 239 -27.70 -13.13 -8.01
C LEU A 239 -26.73 -12.02 -8.36
N PHE A 240 -26.80 -10.84 -7.70
CA PHE A 240 -25.93 -9.67 -7.92
C PHE A 240 -25.90 -9.17 -9.37
N GLN A 241 -26.96 -9.40 -10.14
CA GLN A 241 -27.00 -9.07 -11.57
C GLN A 241 -27.45 -7.64 -11.87
N THR A 242 -28.13 -6.99 -10.93
CA THR A 242 -28.71 -5.67 -11.12
C THR A 242 -28.20 -4.67 -10.07
N TRP A 243 -27.69 -3.54 -10.57
CA TRP A 243 -27.12 -2.48 -9.74
C TRP A 243 -27.72 -1.13 -10.12
N GLU A 244 -28.13 -0.38 -9.11
CA GLU A 244 -28.65 0.97 -9.25
C GLU A 244 -27.54 2.00 -9.05
N TYR A 245 -27.41 2.94 -10.00
CA TYR A 245 -26.51 4.08 -9.82
C TYR A 245 -27.12 5.09 -8.85
N LEU A 246 -26.42 5.40 -7.75
CA LEU A 246 -26.87 6.33 -6.71
C LEU A 246 -26.23 7.73 -6.82
N GLY A 247 -25.29 7.92 -7.72
CA GLY A 247 -24.59 9.20 -7.92
C GLY A 247 -23.10 9.14 -7.61
N GLU A 248 -22.45 10.29 -7.69
CA GLU A 248 -21.07 10.48 -7.24
C GLU A 248 -21.08 10.58 -5.70
N TRP A 249 -20.54 9.55 -5.02
CA TRP A 249 -20.45 9.54 -3.55
C TRP A 249 -19.45 10.60 -3.06
N TRP A 250 -18.31 10.68 -3.71
CA TRP A 250 -17.26 11.66 -3.43
C TRP A 250 -16.68 12.21 -4.72
N HIS A 251 -16.42 13.51 -4.71
CA HIS A 251 -15.86 14.24 -5.84
C HIS A 251 -14.98 15.38 -5.34
N GLU A 252 -13.82 15.56 -5.95
CA GLU A 252 -12.92 16.67 -5.68
C GLU A 252 -12.63 17.47 -6.96
N ALA A 253 -12.27 18.74 -6.79
CA ALA A 253 -11.88 19.56 -7.93
C ALA A 253 -10.57 19.05 -8.56
N ALA A 254 -10.51 19.12 -9.89
CA ALA A 254 -9.37 18.62 -10.66
C ALA A 254 -8.03 19.16 -10.12
N ASN A 255 -7.13 18.25 -9.80
CA ASN A 255 -5.79 18.51 -9.29
C ASN A 255 -5.73 19.40 -8.05
N SER A 256 -6.82 19.47 -7.28
CA SER A 256 -6.84 20.15 -5.98
C SER A 256 -6.05 19.35 -4.93
N THR A 257 -5.81 19.97 -3.79
CA THR A 257 -5.11 19.36 -2.65
C THR A 257 -5.95 19.48 -1.39
N TRP A 258 -5.85 18.50 -0.49
CA TRP A 258 -6.46 18.57 0.83
C TRP A 258 -6.00 19.80 1.61
N SER A 259 -4.70 20.05 1.58
CA SER A 259 -4.10 21.17 2.30
C SER A 259 -2.91 21.76 1.53
N GLN A 260 -2.69 23.06 1.72
CA GLN A 260 -1.53 23.75 1.12
C GLN A 260 -0.20 23.38 1.80
N THR A 261 -0.26 22.75 2.97
CA THR A 261 0.91 22.38 3.78
C THR A 261 1.48 21.01 3.44
N GLY A 262 0.79 20.24 2.57
CA GLY A 262 1.30 18.97 2.04
C GLY A 262 1.17 17.76 2.98
N TRP A 263 0.28 17.81 3.99
CA TRP A 263 -0.01 16.67 4.87
C TRP A 263 -0.64 15.49 4.15
N ALA A 264 -1.50 15.76 3.17
CA ALA A 264 -1.93 14.82 2.16
C ALA A 264 -1.44 15.29 0.80
N GLY A 265 -1.53 14.44 -0.18
CA GLY A 265 -1.13 14.74 -1.53
C GLY A 265 -2.17 15.52 -2.34
N ARG A 266 -2.10 15.34 -3.63
CA ARG A 266 -3.07 15.88 -4.60
C ARG A 266 -4.18 14.88 -4.84
N TRP A 267 -5.40 15.36 -4.98
CA TRP A 267 -6.53 14.54 -5.40
C TRP A 267 -6.43 14.11 -6.87
N GLY A 268 -5.66 14.84 -7.67
CA GLY A 268 -5.42 14.50 -9.07
C GLY A 268 -6.61 14.74 -9.99
N PHE A 269 -6.70 13.89 -11.00
CA PHE A 269 -7.72 13.97 -12.06
C PHE A 269 -8.57 12.71 -12.14
N ASN A 270 -8.08 11.61 -11.57
CA ASN A 270 -8.70 10.30 -11.58
C ASN A 270 -8.36 9.56 -10.29
N PHE A 271 -9.33 8.85 -9.72
CA PHE A 271 -9.11 7.90 -8.63
C PHE A 271 -8.99 6.48 -9.17
N GLU A 272 -8.17 5.68 -8.51
CA GLU A 272 -7.98 4.24 -8.74
C GLU A 272 -8.02 3.50 -7.42
N VAL A 273 -8.35 2.24 -7.46
CA VAL A 273 -8.24 1.26 -6.35
C VAL A 273 -8.81 1.80 -5.03
N ALA A 274 -10.00 2.41 -5.09
CA ALA A 274 -10.63 2.93 -3.88
C ALA A 274 -11.15 1.81 -3.00
N ASN A 275 -10.97 1.97 -1.68
CA ASN A 275 -11.60 1.12 -0.68
C ASN A 275 -12.51 1.98 0.20
N TYR A 276 -13.65 1.44 0.60
CA TYR A 276 -14.57 2.02 1.58
C TYR A 276 -14.58 1.15 2.83
N PHE A 277 -14.40 1.74 4.01
CA PHE A 277 -14.45 1.01 5.26
C PHE A 277 -14.79 1.92 6.44
N ALA A 278 -15.24 1.34 7.54
CA ALA A 278 -15.53 2.05 8.78
C ALA A 278 -14.69 1.49 9.92
N LEU A 279 -14.14 2.38 10.75
CA LEU A 279 -13.20 2.05 11.82
C LEU A 279 -13.60 2.69 13.14
N ASP A 280 -13.24 2.01 14.22
CA ASP A 280 -13.07 2.60 15.55
C ASP A 280 -11.61 2.43 16.04
N GLU A 281 -11.36 2.69 17.31
CA GLU A 281 -10.03 2.56 17.92
C GLU A 281 -9.53 1.11 18.03
N GLN A 282 -10.42 0.12 17.88
CA GLN A 282 -10.09 -1.31 17.98
C GLN A 282 -9.87 -1.97 16.63
N GLY A 283 -10.43 -1.38 15.56
CA GLY A 283 -10.31 -1.91 14.20
C GLY A 283 -11.56 -1.67 13.35
N ALA A 284 -11.99 -2.67 12.60
CA ALA A 284 -13.17 -2.57 11.75
C ALA A 284 -14.46 -2.56 12.58
N ASN A 285 -15.31 -1.55 12.33
CA ASN A 285 -16.60 -1.40 13.01
C ASN A 285 -17.57 -0.64 12.08
N GLU A 286 -18.67 -1.26 11.66
CA GLU A 286 -19.65 -0.65 10.76
C GLU A 286 -20.27 0.65 11.30
N GLU A 287 -20.36 0.81 12.63
CA GLU A 287 -20.84 2.02 13.29
C GLU A 287 -19.73 3.06 13.51
N GLY A 288 -18.51 2.76 13.09
CA GLY A 288 -17.32 3.59 13.26
C GLY A 288 -17.28 4.79 12.31
N GLU A 289 -16.15 5.47 12.34
CA GLU A 289 -15.84 6.58 11.44
C GLU A 289 -15.58 6.07 10.02
N ILE A 290 -16.10 6.76 9.01
CA ILE A 290 -15.97 6.35 7.60
C ILE A 290 -14.61 6.80 7.05
N PHE A 291 -13.92 5.85 6.45
CA PHE A 291 -12.66 6.05 5.75
C PHE A 291 -12.75 5.57 4.30
N ALA A 292 -11.90 6.12 3.47
CA ALA A 292 -11.56 5.57 2.18
C ALA A 292 -10.03 5.63 1.98
N THR A 293 -9.50 4.66 1.25
CA THR A 293 -8.18 4.76 0.63
C THR A 293 -8.34 4.90 -0.86
N ILE A 294 -7.47 5.66 -1.50
CA ILE A 294 -7.51 5.94 -2.93
C ILE A 294 -6.11 6.06 -3.52
N GLY A 295 -5.93 5.53 -4.71
CA GLY A 295 -4.88 5.93 -5.63
C GLY A 295 -5.30 7.20 -6.36
N ALA A 296 -4.44 8.21 -6.40
CA ALA A 296 -4.70 9.48 -7.06
C ALA A 296 -3.74 9.69 -8.22
N GLU A 297 -4.25 9.83 -9.45
CA GLU A 297 -3.46 10.14 -10.64
C GLU A 297 -3.47 11.65 -10.91
N TRP A 298 -2.29 12.29 -10.91
CA TRP A 298 -2.23 13.76 -10.96
C TRP A 298 -1.29 14.37 -12.00
N SER A 299 -0.44 13.60 -12.67
CA SER A 299 0.49 14.15 -13.65
C SER A 299 -0.02 14.02 -15.08
N TYR A 300 0.19 15.06 -15.89
CA TYR A 300 0.01 15.01 -17.35
C TYR A 300 1.21 14.38 -18.07
N GLU A 301 2.35 14.32 -17.40
CA GLU A 301 3.55 13.71 -17.99
C GLU A 301 3.33 12.21 -18.13
N PRO A 302 3.79 11.61 -19.21
CA PRO A 302 3.80 10.16 -19.31
C PRO A 302 4.63 9.61 -18.15
N ILE A 303 4.25 8.45 -17.67
CA ILE A 303 5.03 7.71 -16.68
C ILE A 303 6.44 7.57 -17.24
N VAL A 304 7.36 8.32 -16.65
CA VAL A 304 8.78 8.19 -16.96
C VAL A 304 9.26 7.02 -16.14
N PRO A 305 9.83 5.98 -16.75
CA PRO A 305 10.57 4.99 -16.00
C PRO A 305 11.51 5.73 -15.07
N GLN A 306 11.63 5.39 -13.82
CA GLN A 306 12.48 6.04 -12.81
C GLN A 306 11.84 7.20 -12.02
N VAL A 307 10.66 7.70 -12.40
CA VAL A 307 9.99 8.77 -11.63
C VAL A 307 8.51 8.40 -11.45
N SER A 308 8.15 8.04 -10.25
CA SER A 308 6.76 7.73 -9.87
C SER A 308 5.98 8.95 -9.34
N ASP A 309 6.41 10.16 -9.69
CA ASP A 309 5.85 11.44 -9.20
C ASP A 309 4.46 11.77 -9.77
N ASN A 310 3.80 10.86 -10.43
CA ASN A 310 2.50 11.08 -11.07
C ASN A 310 1.31 10.45 -10.35
N ARG A 311 1.56 9.79 -9.23
CA ARG A 311 0.56 9.07 -8.43
C ARG A 311 0.84 9.22 -6.94
N GLU A 312 -0.20 9.15 -6.14
CA GLU A 312 -0.11 9.14 -4.69
C GLU A 312 -1.09 8.14 -4.10
N MET A 313 -0.72 7.49 -3.00
CA MET A 313 -1.60 6.63 -2.23
C MET A 313 -2.09 7.35 -0.99
N LEU A 314 -3.37 7.71 -0.98
CA LEU A 314 -3.97 8.55 0.05
C LEU A 314 -5.00 7.78 0.87
N TRP A 315 -5.21 8.27 2.09
CA TRP A 315 -6.36 7.93 2.90
C TRP A 315 -7.16 9.19 3.25
N VAL A 316 -8.43 9.04 3.47
CA VAL A 316 -9.34 10.11 3.86
C VAL A 316 -10.35 9.58 4.87
N ALA A 317 -10.70 10.39 5.85
CA ALA A 317 -11.83 10.16 6.72
C ALA A 317 -12.83 11.31 6.62
N GLY A 318 -14.09 11.02 6.81
CA GLY A 318 -15.12 12.03 6.65
C GLY A 318 -16.49 11.61 7.14
N LYS A 319 -17.46 12.48 6.84
CA LYS A 319 -18.87 12.28 7.16
C LYS A 319 -19.67 11.97 5.92
N GLN A 320 -20.74 11.24 6.11
CA GLN A 320 -21.71 10.96 5.06
C GLN A 320 -23.03 11.65 5.40
N GLU A 321 -23.66 12.26 4.41
CA GLU A 321 -24.96 12.89 4.55
C GLU A 321 -25.76 12.81 3.24
N LEU A 322 -27.08 12.93 3.36
CA LEU A 322 -27.96 13.06 2.20
C LEU A 322 -28.03 14.51 1.76
N VAL A 323 -27.58 14.78 0.53
CA VAL A 323 -27.72 16.08 -0.13
C VAL A 323 -28.54 15.88 -1.39
N ASP A 324 -29.71 16.53 -1.47
CA ASP A 324 -30.64 16.41 -2.59
C ASP A 324 -31.01 14.95 -2.95
N GLY A 325 -31.10 14.08 -1.93
CA GLY A 325 -31.44 12.67 -2.08
C GLY A 325 -30.30 11.77 -2.53
N GLN A 326 -29.08 12.29 -2.65
CA GLN A 326 -27.87 11.52 -2.94
C GLN A 326 -26.99 11.45 -1.71
N LEU A 327 -26.38 10.29 -1.47
CA LEU A 327 -25.38 10.12 -0.42
C LEU A 327 -24.09 10.82 -0.85
N LYS A 328 -23.60 11.75 -0.03
CA LYS A 328 -22.35 12.48 -0.26
C LYS A 328 -21.39 12.26 0.88
N PHE A 329 -20.10 12.26 0.54
CA PHE A 329 -19.00 12.18 1.50
C PHE A 329 -18.28 13.52 1.57
N GLU A 330 -18.08 14.02 2.79
CA GLU A 330 -17.35 15.24 3.08
C GLU A 330 -16.09 14.91 3.89
N PRO A 331 -14.89 15.10 3.31
CA PRO A 331 -13.62 14.88 4.00
C PRO A 331 -13.44 15.77 5.24
N THR A 332 -12.98 15.19 6.34
CA THR A 332 -12.66 15.92 7.59
C THR A 332 -11.20 15.84 7.97
N MET A 333 -10.47 14.82 7.52
CA MET A 333 -9.01 14.68 7.61
C MET A 333 -8.51 13.77 6.49
N SER A 334 -7.25 13.95 6.10
CA SER A 334 -6.61 13.14 5.07
C SER A 334 -5.11 13.14 5.20
N GLY A 335 -4.48 12.05 4.80
CA GLY A 335 -3.03 11.86 4.78
C GLY A 335 -2.58 10.94 3.67
N ARG A 336 -1.26 10.71 3.58
CA ARG A 336 -0.69 9.65 2.77
C ARG A 336 -0.77 8.33 3.53
N LEU A 337 -1.22 7.27 2.87
CA LEU A 337 -1.18 5.94 3.44
C LEU A 337 0.27 5.41 3.44
N ASP A 338 1.03 5.78 2.41
CA ASP A 338 2.47 5.62 2.36
C ASP A 338 3.09 6.82 1.64
N ALA A 339 4.19 7.34 2.17
CA ALA A 339 4.85 8.52 1.62
C ALA A 339 5.93 8.19 0.58
N GLY A 340 6.22 6.89 0.37
CA GLY A 340 7.18 6.43 -0.63
C GLY A 340 6.64 6.60 -2.04
N ARG A 341 7.49 7.06 -2.96
CA ARG A 341 7.10 7.30 -4.35
C ARG A 341 6.69 6.06 -5.11
N SER A 342 7.23 4.90 -4.71
CA SER A 342 6.93 3.62 -5.33
C SER A 342 5.79 2.87 -4.64
N ALA A 343 5.22 3.39 -3.55
CA ALA A 343 4.09 2.78 -2.88
C ALA A 343 2.77 3.26 -3.51
N TYR A 344 1.94 2.34 -3.98
CA TYR A 344 0.69 2.64 -4.68
C TYR A 344 -0.36 1.55 -4.48
N ALA A 345 -1.58 1.77 -4.98
CA ALA A 345 -2.65 0.78 -5.09
C ALA A 345 -2.87 -0.03 -3.81
N ALA A 346 -3.41 0.59 -2.77
CA ALA A 346 -3.78 -0.15 -1.57
C ALA A 346 -5.11 -0.88 -1.77
N ALA A 347 -5.13 -2.16 -1.46
CA ALA A 347 -6.38 -2.89 -1.34
C ALA A 347 -6.47 -3.57 0.03
N GLY A 348 -7.66 -3.56 0.61
CA GLY A 348 -7.89 -4.13 1.92
C GLY A 348 -9.22 -4.87 2.01
N LYS A 349 -9.38 -5.56 3.12
CA LYS A 349 -10.60 -6.29 3.48
C LYS A 349 -10.74 -6.36 4.99
N VAL A 350 -11.95 -6.46 5.46
CA VAL A 350 -12.20 -6.81 6.86
C VAL A 350 -11.76 -8.26 7.08
N LEU A 351 -10.85 -8.44 8.01
CA LEU A 351 -10.44 -9.75 8.50
C LEU A 351 -11.14 -9.98 9.84
N TYR A 352 -12.16 -10.84 9.81
CA TYR A 352 -13.02 -11.08 10.95
C TYR A 352 -12.29 -11.87 12.06
N ALA A 353 -12.74 -11.67 13.29
CA ALA A 353 -12.20 -12.35 14.49
C ALA A 353 -12.33 -13.89 14.42
N ASP A 354 -13.25 -14.40 13.62
CA ASP A 354 -13.46 -15.83 13.41
C ASP A 354 -12.62 -16.44 12.28
N SER A 355 -11.86 -15.63 11.53
CA SER A 355 -10.87 -16.13 10.55
C SER A 355 -9.75 -16.93 11.24
N GLN A 356 -9.03 -17.77 10.49
CA GLN A 356 -7.93 -18.54 11.07
C GLN A 356 -6.84 -17.65 11.67
N ALA A 357 -6.40 -16.62 10.93
CA ALA A 357 -5.36 -15.71 11.38
C ALA A 357 -5.76 -14.94 12.65
N SER A 358 -7.00 -14.40 12.69
CA SER A 358 -7.48 -13.67 13.87
C SER A 358 -7.67 -14.57 15.09
N LYS A 359 -8.15 -15.80 14.92
CA LYS A 359 -8.25 -16.77 16.02
C LYS A 359 -6.89 -17.12 16.63
N ALA A 360 -5.87 -17.29 15.79
CA ALA A 360 -4.52 -17.61 16.26
C ALA A 360 -3.91 -16.46 17.08
N SER A 361 -4.15 -15.22 16.68
CA SER A 361 -3.61 -14.02 17.34
C SER A 361 -4.52 -13.40 18.40
N GLY A 362 -5.78 -13.87 18.51
CA GLY A 362 -6.81 -13.27 19.37
C GLY A 362 -7.24 -11.87 18.94
N ALA A 363 -7.11 -11.56 17.65
CA ALA A 363 -7.44 -10.25 17.10
C ALA A 363 -8.97 -10.05 16.99
N PRO A 364 -9.48 -8.82 17.20
CA PRO A 364 -10.86 -8.45 16.86
C PRO A 364 -11.04 -8.37 15.34
N ASP A 365 -12.25 -7.98 14.90
CA ASP A 365 -12.48 -7.60 13.52
C ASP A 365 -11.60 -6.39 13.18
N ARG A 366 -10.88 -6.47 12.07
CA ARG A 366 -9.91 -5.45 11.67
C ARG A 366 -9.84 -5.29 10.17
N PHE A 367 -9.51 -4.11 9.71
CA PHE A 367 -9.26 -3.86 8.30
C PHE A 367 -7.78 -4.07 8.01
N ILE A 368 -7.49 -5.13 7.21
CA ILE A 368 -6.13 -5.44 6.75
C ILE A 368 -5.97 -4.90 5.34
N THR A 369 -4.89 -4.18 5.09
CA THR A 369 -4.57 -3.63 3.77
C THR A 369 -3.16 -4.01 3.33
N TYR A 370 -3.01 -4.27 2.04
CA TYR A 370 -1.73 -4.45 1.35
C TYR A 370 -1.56 -3.29 0.37
N LEU A 371 -0.32 -2.85 0.18
CA LEU A 371 0.03 -1.85 -0.81
C LEU A 371 1.03 -2.45 -1.80
N TRP A 372 0.95 -2.04 -3.04
CA TRP A 372 1.93 -2.39 -4.04
C TRP A 372 3.16 -1.47 -3.91
N LEU A 373 4.33 -2.06 -3.66
CA LEU A 373 5.60 -1.41 -3.92
C LEU A 373 5.95 -1.67 -5.37
N THR A 374 5.70 -0.70 -6.24
CA THR A 374 5.91 -0.82 -7.67
C THR A 374 7.38 -1.14 -7.95
N GLY A 375 7.66 -1.71 -9.12
CA GLY A 375 9.06 -1.84 -9.54
C GLY A 375 9.72 -0.47 -9.73
N ASP A 376 11.03 -0.43 -9.80
CA ASP A 376 11.79 0.82 -10.01
C ASP A 376 11.46 1.46 -11.36
N PHE A 377 10.83 0.72 -12.23
CA PHE A 377 10.44 1.14 -13.56
C PHE A 377 8.97 0.88 -13.74
N TYR A 378 8.17 1.88 -13.49
CA TYR A 378 6.75 1.78 -13.78
C TYR A 378 6.53 1.61 -15.28
N GLY A 379 5.84 0.53 -15.66
CA GLY A 379 5.55 0.25 -17.07
C GLY A 379 6.72 -0.29 -17.88
N THR A 380 7.77 -0.83 -17.25
CA THR A 380 8.86 -1.48 -17.95
C THR A 380 8.39 -2.71 -18.71
N LEU A 381 8.95 -2.83 -19.87
CA LEU A 381 8.89 -4.04 -20.66
C LEU A 381 9.63 -5.16 -19.91
N THR A 382 9.10 -6.37 -19.98
CA THR A 382 9.60 -7.55 -19.27
C THR A 382 11.02 -7.99 -19.68
N ASP A 383 11.57 -7.40 -20.73
CA ASP A 383 12.88 -7.69 -21.32
C ASP A 383 13.95 -6.63 -21.06
N GLU A 384 13.65 -5.61 -20.21
CA GLU A 384 14.58 -4.56 -19.83
C GLU A 384 15.09 -4.75 -18.39
N PHE A 385 16.24 -4.12 -18.06
CA PHE A 385 16.75 -4.04 -16.68
C PHE A 385 15.79 -3.21 -15.80
N PRO A 386 15.47 -3.59 -14.56
CA PRO A 386 16.00 -4.76 -13.82
C PRO A 386 15.18 -6.05 -14.06
N THR A 387 14.02 -5.99 -14.68
CA THR A 387 13.05 -7.10 -14.75
C THR A 387 13.64 -8.33 -15.43
N ALA A 388 14.37 -8.16 -16.53
CA ALA A 388 14.98 -9.28 -17.22
C ALA A 388 16.04 -10.00 -16.37
N GLN A 389 16.93 -9.24 -15.72
CA GLN A 389 18.02 -9.80 -14.92
C GLN A 389 17.53 -10.36 -13.58
N GLN A 390 16.48 -9.79 -12.99
CA GLN A 390 15.87 -10.28 -11.75
C GLN A 390 14.84 -11.38 -11.99
N ASN A 391 14.18 -11.40 -13.15
CA ASN A 391 13.03 -12.24 -13.47
C ASN A 391 11.82 -12.03 -12.53
N TRP A 392 11.76 -10.88 -11.85
CA TRP A 392 10.64 -10.41 -11.04
C TRP A 392 10.72 -8.90 -10.92
N THR A 393 9.59 -8.26 -10.61
CA THR A 393 9.57 -6.83 -10.28
C THR A 393 8.36 -6.48 -9.43
N GLY A 394 8.56 -5.59 -8.46
CA GLY A 394 7.55 -5.19 -7.48
C GLY A 394 7.35 -6.22 -6.38
N SER A 395 6.62 -5.81 -5.36
CA SER A 395 6.22 -6.62 -4.20
C SER A 395 4.99 -6.00 -3.56
N LEU A 396 4.21 -6.73 -2.80
CA LEU A 396 3.32 -6.10 -1.82
C LEU A 396 4.14 -5.77 -0.57
N LEU A 397 3.83 -4.65 0.07
CA LEU A 397 4.34 -4.29 1.40
C LEU A 397 3.73 -5.22 2.45
N LEU A 398 4.33 -5.25 3.63
CA LEU A 398 3.78 -6.00 4.77
C LEU A 398 2.32 -5.60 5.03
N PRO A 399 1.45 -6.55 5.40
CA PRO A 399 0.06 -6.23 5.73
C PRO A 399 -0.01 -5.24 6.87
N ARG A 400 -0.90 -4.23 6.74
CA ARG A 400 -1.13 -3.21 7.76
C ARG A 400 -2.52 -3.34 8.36
N GLU A 401 -2.61 -3.18 9.68
CA GLU A 401 -3.86 -3.02 10.41
C GLU A 401 -4.19 -1.53 10.50
N LEU A 402 -5.43 -1.18 10.15
CA LEU A 402 -5.93 0.20 10.23
C LEU A 402 -6.93 0.34 11.39
N SER A 403 -6.84 1.45 12.12
CA SER A 403 -7.79 1.83 13.19
C SER A 403 -7.82 3.34 13.39
N VAL A 404 -8.77 3.83 14.17
CA VAL A 404 -8.77 5.25 14.58
C VAL A 404 -7.73 5.46 15.66
N GLY A 405 -6.80 6.38 15.43
CA GLY A 405 -5.83 6.84 16.43
C GLY A 405 -6.35 8.02 17.24
N ARG A 406 -6.10 8.00 18.56
CA ARG A 406 -6.40 9.11 19.46
C ARG A 406 -5.14 9.62 20.13
N LEU A 407 -4.89 10.92 20.06
CA LEU A 407 -3.71 11.57 20.64
C LEU A 407 -4.14 12.75 21.50
N ASN A 408 -3.61 12.82 22.73
CA ASN A 408 -3.82 13.98 23.59
C ASN A 408 -2.57 14.88 23.51
N VAL A 409 -2.71 16.05 22.92
CA VAL A 409 -1.60 16.94 22.57
C VAL A 409 -1.89 18.37 23.01
N VAL A 410 -0.85 19.20 23.09
CA VAL A 410 -1.00 20.63 23.34
C VAL A 410 -1.63 21.31 22.13
N ASP A 411 -2.64 22.15 22.35
CA ASP A 411 -3.27 22.90 21.26
C ASP A 411 -2.39 24.04 20.76
N ASN A 412 -1.63 23.77 19.72
CA ASN A 412 -0.85 24.76 18.97
C ASN A 412 -1.63 25.28 17.76
N GLN A 413 -2.92 25.57 17.91
CA GLN A 413 -3.85 26.01 16.86
C GLN A 413 -4.11 24.92 15.80
N LEU A 414 -4.06 23.66 16.20
CA LEU A 414 -4.20 22.50 15.32
C LEU A 414 -5.58 22.43 14.62
N SER A 415 -6.62 22.99 15.25
CA SER A 415 -7.96 23.13 14.65
C SER A 415 -8.02 24.09 13.45
N ARG A 416 -7.01 24.92 13.26
CA ARG A 416 -6.93 25.88 12.14
C ARG A 416 -6.20 25.32 10.92
N GLU A 417 -5.59 24.16 11.05
CA GLU A 417 -4.83 23.53 9.98
C GLU A 417 -5.55 22.28 9.47
N LYS A 418 -5.70 22.16 8.17
CA LYS A 418 -6.15 20.91 7.53
C LYS A 418 -4.95 19.96 7.45
N GLY A 419 -4.90 18.98 8.35
CA GLY A 419 -3.82 18.02 8.46
C GLY A 419 -4.27 16.57 8.21
N SER A 420 -3.36 15.64 8.50
CA SER A 420 -3.67 14.21 8.65
C SER A 420 -4.26 13.90 10.02
N TRP A 421 -4.88 14.87 10.63
CA TRP A 421 -5.57 14.83 11.91
C TRP A 421 -6.80 15.74 11.90
N ARG A 422 -7.70 15.49 12.86
CA ARG A 422 -8.84 16.33 13.20
C ARG A 422 -8.87 16.54 14.70
N VAL A 423 -9.18 17.74 15.15
CA VAL A 423 -9.46 18.01 16.57
C VAL A 423 -10.87 17.53 16.88
N ASP A 424 -10.99 16.53 17.74
CA ASP A 424 -12.27 15.97 18.16
C ASP A 424 -12.78 16.58 19.48
N GLN A 425 -11.85 16.95 20.38
CA GLN A 425 -12.20 17.55 21.65
C GLN A 425 -11.16 18.55 22.11
N GLU A 426 -11.59 19.71 22.57
CA GLU A 426 -10.79 20.71 23.26
C GLU A 426 -10.93 20.53 24.78
N HIS A 427 -9.84 20.76 25.54
CA HIS A 427 -9.80 20.64 26.99
C HIS A 427 -9.41 21.97 27.64
N ASP A 428 -9.95 22.24 28.84
CA ASP A 428 -9.73 23.49 29.59
C ASP A 428 -8.27 23.74 29.99
N ASN A 429 -7.44 22.72 29.94
CA ASN A 429 -6.00 22.79 30.26
C ASN A 429 -5.11 23.16 29.07
N GLY A 430 -5.70 23.56 27.93
CA GLY A 430 -4.96 23.91 26.71
C GLY A 430 -4.45 22.71 25.91
N THR A 431 -4.99 21.53 26.16
CA THR A 431 -4.75 20.35 25.32
C THR A 431 -5.95 20.05 24.44
N VAL A 432 -5.75 19.24 23.42
CA VAL A 432 -6.81 18.73 22.54
C VAL A 432 -6.64 17.23 22.33
N THR A 433 -7.76 16.55 22.10
CA THR A 433 -7.74 15.18 21.58
C THR A 433 -7.84 15.23 20.06
N LEU A 434 -6.82 14.69 19.39
CA LEU A 434 -6.80 14.53 17.94
C LEU A 434 -7.29 13.14 17.54
N ALA A 435 -8.03 13.07 16.44
CA ALA A 435 -8.22 11.84 15.67
C ALA A 435 -7.26 11.81 14.48
N THR A 436 -6.80 10.63 14.12
CA THR A 436 -6.00 10.34 12.92
C THR A 436 -6.21 8.90 12.49
N LEU A 437 -5.66 8.50 11.35
CA LEU A 437 -5.57 7.09 11.01
C LEU A 437 -4.34 6.47 11.67
N HIS A 438 -4.53 5.43 12.48
CA HIS A 438 -3.46 4.51 12.84
C HIS A 438 -3.28 3.45 11.76
N GLN A 439 -2.03 3.20 11.40
CA GLN A 439 -1.60 2.17 10.47
C GLN A 439 -0.36 1.47 11.01
N LYS A 440 -0.49 0.20 11.30
CA LYS A 440 0.58 -0.62 11.90
C LYS A 440 0.87 -1.81 11.00
N ILE A 441 2.10 -2.31 11.00
CA ILE A 441 2.36 -3.67 10.53
C ILE A 441 1.42 -4.60 11.30
N ALA A 442 0.75 -5.52 10.59
CA ALA A 442 -0.15 -6.47 11.22
C ALA A 442 0.56 -7.23 12.35
N ARG A 443 -0.17 -7.48 13.44
CA ARG A 443 0.42 -8.03 14.68
C ARG A 443 1.13 -9.37 14.49
N GLU A 444 0.67 -10.18 13.54
CA GLU A 444 1.24 -11.50 13.30
C GLU A 444 2.65 -11.44 12.69
N PRO A 445 2.91 -10.76 11.54
CA PRO A 445 4.28 -10.61 11.06
C PRO A 445 5.14 -9.84 12.04
N TYR A 446 4.63 -8.80 12.70
CA TYR A 446 5.39 -8.04 13.69
C TYR A 446 5.88 -8.94 14.84
N ALA A 447 4.98 -9.74 15.44
CA ALA A 447 5.33 -10.70 16.49
C ALA A 447 6.25 -11.82 15.97
N ALA A 448 5.95 -12.35 14.78
CA ALA A 448 6.75 -13.42 14.19
C ALA A 448 8.20 -13.01 13.95
N PHE A 449 8.47 -11.77 13.56
CA PHE A 449 9.83 -11.25 13.37
C PHE A 449 10.57 -11.12 14.70
N GLN A 450 9.88 -10.85 15.79
CA GLN A 450 10.47 -10.82 17.13
C GLN A 450 10.73 -12.23 17.67
N ASP A 451 9.71 -13.08 17.62
CA ASP A 451 9.73 -14.41 18.24
C ASP A 451 10.61 -15.43 17.51
N ASN A 452 10.77 -15.28 16.19
CA ASN A 452 11.58 -16.19 15.36
C ASN A 452 12.93 -15.59 14.94
N ALA A 453 13.33 -14.46 15.53
CA ALA A 453 14.62 -13.85 15.22
C ALA A 453 15.78 -14.83 15.45
N THR A 454 16.63 -15.00 14.45
CA THR A 454 17.80 -15.86 14.54
C THR A 454 18.92 -15.23 15.37
N ASN A 455 18.89 -13.91 15.51
CA ASN A 455 19.77 -13.11 16.35
C ASN A 455 19.04 -11.84 16.80
N VAL A 456 19.23 -11.42 18.06
CA VAL A 456 18.67 -10.18 18.61
C VAL A 456 19.83 -9.30 19.09
N ILE A 457 19.96 -8.13 18.49
CA ILE A 457 21.00 -7.15 18.81
C ILE A 457 20.34 -6.00 19.56
N THR A 458 20.70 -5.79 20.82
CA THR A 458 20.27 -4.62 21.59
C THR A 458 21.43 -3.63 21.66
N GLN A 459 21.21 -2.45 21.09
CA GLN A 459 22.21 -1.39 21.08
C GLN A 459 21.99 -0.45 22.26
N THR A 460 23.07 -0.16 22.97
CA THR A 460 23.02 0.84 24.05
C THR A 460 22.71 2.21 23.44
N GLY A 461 21.59 2.80 23.85
CA GLY A 461 21.19 4.15 23.51
C GLY A 461 21.88 5.20 24.38
N GLY A 462 21.50 6.45 24.22
CA GLY A 462 21.97 7.59 24.99
C GLY A 462 21.81 8.89 24.23
N SER A 463 22.29 9.99 24.80
CA SER A 463 22.33 11.28 24.13
C SER A 463 23.48 11.31 23.13
N MET A 464 23.16 11.67 21.88
CA MET A 464 24.08 11.70 20.74
C MET A 464 24.01 13.07 20.08
N ALA A 465 25.17 13.58 19.65
CA ALA A 465 25.31 14.85 18.93
C ALA A 465 25.97 14.68 17.55
N SER A 466 26.34 13.45 17.20
CA SER A 466 27.00 13.11 15.94
C SER A 466 26.75 11.66 15.56
N VAL A 467 27.14 11.28 14.35
CA VAL A 467 27.08 9.91 13.87
C VAL A 467 27.94 8.99 14.74
N MET A 468 27.36 7.87 15.19
CA MET A 468 28.06 6.85 15.97
C MET A 468 27.66 5.46 15.50
N LYS A 469 28.66 4.68 15.08
CA LYS A 469 28.46 3.30 14.60
C LYS A 469 28.01 2.40 15.77
N PHE A 470 27.16 1.43 15.46
CA PHE A 470 26.77 0.38 16.40
C PHE A 470 27.95 -0.55 16.71
N ASP A 471 27.94 -1.10 17.91
CA ASP A 471 28.97 -2.06 18.35
C ASP A 471 28.87 -3.38 17.58
N GLU A 472 27.64 -3.77 17.21
CA GLU A 472 27.34 -4.97 16.44
C GLU A 472 26.40 -4.64 15.29
N SER A 473 26.66 -5.20 14.10
CA SER A 473 25.84 -5.05 12.90
C SER A 473 25.15 -6.37 12.54
N PRO A 474 23.98 -6.34 11.87
CA PRO A 474 23.34 -7.54 11.34
C PRO A 474 24.27 -8.31 10.37
N LYS A 475 24.09 -9.62 10.32
CA LYS A 475 24.82 -10.49 9.40
C LYS A 475 24.15 -10.62 8.03
N SER A 476 22.87 -10.24 7.93
CA SER A 476 22.07 -10.30 6.71
C SER A 476 21.38 -8.96 6.42
N LYS A 477 20.75 -8.85 5.27
CA LYS A 477 19.89 -7.72 4.86
C LYS A 477 18.40 -8.05 5.04
N HIS A 478 18.06 -8.86 6.06
CA HIS A 478 16.71 -9.27 6.41
C HIS A 478 16.49 -9.14 7.90
N TRP A 479 16.03 -8.00 8.34
CA TRP A 479 15.84 -7.68 9.77
C TRP A 479 14.77 -6.61 9.99
N MET A 480 14.25 -6.58 11.21
CA MET A 480 13.40 -5.51 11.73
C MET A 480 14.13 -4.82 12.88
N MET A 481 14.09 -3.50 12.94
CA MET A 481 14.60 -2.69 14.03
C MET A 481 13.49 -1.87 14.66
N THR A 482 13.44 -1.84 15.99
CA THR A 482 12.60 -0.91 16.76
C THR A 482 13.48 0.08 17.50
N ALA A 483 13.07 1.33 17.60
CA ALA A 483 13.80 2.38 18.31
C ALA A 483 12.88 3.51 18.75
N SER A 484 13.27 4.19 19.85
CA SER A 484 12.63 5.42 20.32
C SER A 484 13.65 6.55 20.31
N ILE A 485 13.28 7.72 19.78
CA ILE A 485 14.12 8.92 19.76
C ILE A 485 13.39 10.06 20.46
N THR A 486 14.03 10.65 21.47
CA THR A 486 13.53 11.84 22.15
C THR A 486 14.40 13.05 21.85
N PHE A 487 13.76 14.21 21.75
CA PHE A 487 14.38 15.47 21.37
C PHE A 487 14.30 16.46 22.53
N PRO A 488 15.42 17.07 22.94
CA PRO A 488 15.42 18.03 24.03
C PRO A 488 14.69 19.34 23.68
N SER A 489 14.67 19.69 22.40
CA SER A 489 13.96 20.84 21.86
C SER A 489 13.76 20.74 20.35
N ARG A 490 12.86 21.53 19.79
CA ARG A 490 12.71 21.70 18.34
C ARG A 490 13.85 22.59 17.82
N SER A 491 14.45 22.16 16.73
CA SER A 491 15.42 22.98 15.97
C SER A 491 15.33 22.63 14.49
N ASP A 492 15.19 23.63 13.65
CA ASP A 492 15.07 23.43 12.20
C ASP A 492 16.26 22.69 11.59
N SER A 493 17.44 22.83 12.20
CA SER A 493 18.66 22.16 11.76
C SER A 493 18.80 20.73 12.29
N LEU A 494 18.01 20.35 13.30
CA LEU A 494 18.14 19.03 13.93
C LEU A 494 17.59 17.94 13.02
N ARG A 495 18.45 16.95 12.78
CA ARG A 495 18.16 15.70 12.09
C ARG A 495 18.59 14.57 12.97
N ALA A 496 17.73 13.58 13.19
CA ALA A 496 18.09 12.39 13.97
C ALA A 496 17.37 11.14 13.45
N GLY A 497 18.09 10.03 13.46
CA GLY A 497 17.64 8.73 12.99
C GLY A 497 18.79 7.74 12.86
N PHE A 498 18.85 7.02 11.74
CA PHE A 498 19.82 5.95 11.55
C PHE A 498 20.43 5.98 10.14
N THR A 499 21.70 5.61 10.06
CA THR A 499 22.32 5.16 8.80
C THR A 499 22.24 3.65 8.77
N ILE A 500 21.71 3.08 7.71
CA ILE A 500 21.54 1.62 7.52
C ILE A 500 22.18 1.17 6.21
N LEU A 501 22.31 -0.14 6.04
CA LEU A 501 22.88 -0.76 4.84
C LEU A 501 24.18 -0.06 4.43
N SER A 502 25.02 0.24 5.43
CA SER A 502 26.21 1.05 5.27
C SER A 502 27.46 0.19 5.15
N GLY A 503 28.36 0.62 4.29
CA GLY A 503 29.70 0.06 4.09
C GLY A 503 30.67 1.16 3.70
N SER A 504 31.79 0.77 3.09
CA SER A 504 32.81 1.74 2.67
C SER A 504 32.41 2.57 1.43
N GLN A 505 31.43 2.09 0.66
CA GLN A 505 31.09 2.63 -0.67
C GLN A 505 29.63 3.08 -0.79
N GLU A 506 28.78 2.66 0.10
CA GLU A 506 27.34 2.94 0.03
C GLU A 506 26.72 3.05 1.43
N SER A 507 25.63 3.79 1.53
CA SER A 507 24.86 3.98 2.76
C SER A 507 23.50 4.57 2.47
N THR A 508 22.52 4.35 3.37
CA THR A 508 21.20 4.96 3.34
C THR A 508 20.94 5.61 4.68
N ASN A 509 20.51 6.89 4.68
CA ASN A 509 20.16 7.59 5.91
C ASN A 509 18.64 7.70 6.05
N ILE A 510 18.12 7.31 7.21
CA ILE A 510 16.72 7.46 7.60
C ILE A 510 16.68 8.40 8.78
N TYR A 511 16.05 9.57 8.65
CA TYR A 511 16.04 10.55 9.72
C TYR A 511 14.78 11.43 9.71
N TYR A 512 14.42 11.91 10.88
CA TYR A 512 13.44 12.98 11.06
C TYR A 512 14.14 14.34 11.01
N GLN A 513 13.50 15.31 10.36
CA GLN A 513 13.96 16.69 10.28
C GLN A 513 12.85 17.66 10.71
N PHE A 514 13.11 18.50 11.72
CA PHE A 514 12.13 19.45 12.22
C PHE A 514 11.83 20.60 11.24
N GLY A 515 12.83 21.11 10.52
CA GLY A 515 12.66 22.27 9.65
C GLY A 515 11.57 22.13 8.58
N ASN A 516 11.28 20.93 8.14
CA ASN A 516 10.20 20.64 7.21
C ASN A 516 9.16 19.64 7.75
N GLU A 517 9.25 19.27 9.03
CA GLU A 517 8.38 18.27 9.68
C GLU A 517 8.23 17.00 8.84
N SER A 518 9.36 16.36 8.56
CA SER A 518 9.37 15.21 7.63
C SER A 518 10.27 14.09 8.12
N LEU A 519 9.86 12.88 7.82
CA LEU A 519 10.73 11.71 7.83
C LEU A 519 11.29 11.51 6.42
N ILE A 520 12.58 11.26 6.34
CA ILE A 520 13.37 11.27 5.10
C ILE A 520 14.13 9.96 4.98
N ILE A 521 14.13 9.39 3.78
CA ILE A 521 15.03 8.31 3.37
C ILE A 521 15.97 8.88 2.30
N ASP A 522 17.20 9.18 2.69
CA ASP A 522 18.23 9.64 1.76
C ASP A 522 18.96 8.44 1.16
N ARG A 523 18.62 8.16 -0.10
CA ARG A 523 19.15 7.07 -0.92
C ARG A 523 20.24 7.52 -1.88
N SER A 524 20.69 8.76 -1.82
CA SER A 524 21.62 9.34 -2.80
C SER A 524 22.94 8.58 -2.92
N ASN A 525 23.32 7.81 -1.89
CA ASN A 525 24.50 6.94 -1.87
C ASN A 525 24.15 5.47 -1.54
N SER A 526 22.95 5.02 -1.85
CA SER A 526 22.42 3.73 -1.37
C SER A 526 22.91 2.52 -2.18
N SER A 527 23.44 2.72 -3.39
CA SER A 527 23.82 1.63 -4.28
C SER A 527 25.05 1.97 -5.10
N ALA A 528 26.12 1.20 -4.95
CA ALA A 528 27.29 1.28 -5.81
C ALA A 528 26.97 0.88 -7.25
N ALA A 529 25.98 0.00 -7.45
CA ALA A 529 25.54 -0.44 -8.78
C ALA A 529 24.92 0.71 -9.61
N ALA A 530 24.34 1.72 -8.96
CA ALA A 530 23.85 2.91 -9.63
C ALA A 530 24.93 3.74 -10.34
N GLN A 531 26.20 3.53 -9.99
CA GLN A 531 27.33 4.21 -10.64
C GLN A 531 27.76 3.54 -11.96
N THR A 532 27.37 2.29 -12.16
CA THR A 532 27.78 1.48 -13.32
C THR A 532 26.60 1.08 -14.21
N THR A 533 25.39 1.25 -13.71
CA THR A 533 24.16 0.82 -14.39
C THR A 533 23.13 1.91 -14.27
N ASP A 534 22.57 2.34 -15.41
CA ASP A 534 21.46 3.29 -15.44
C ASP A 534 20.16 2.66 -14.91
N GLY A 535 19.26 3.48 -14.40
CA GLY A 535 17.91 3.07 -14.02
C GLY A 535 17.68 2.81 -12.54
N PHE A 536 18.68 2.94 -11.68
CA PHE A 536 18.46 2.90 -10.23
C PHE A 536 17.81 4.18 -9.72
N LEU A 537 16.76 4.03 -8.92
CA LEU A 537 16.18 5.13 -8.17
C LEU A 537 17.03 5.36 -6.90
N THR A 538 17.70 6.49 -6.85
CA THR A 538 18.56 6.90 -5.72
C THR A 538 18.19 8.28 -5.17
N GLU A 539 17.03 8.82 -5.56
CA GLU A 539 16.55 10.12 -5.09
C GLU A 539 16.17 10.05 -3.62
N ILE A 540 16.23 11.20 -2.96
CA ILE A 540 15.76 11.38 -1.59
C ILE A 540 14.23 11.27 -1.58
N GLU A 541 13.70 10.42 -0.70
CA GLU A 541 12.28 10.33 -0.43
C GLU A 541 11.93 11.07 0.86
N THR A 542 10.78 11.75 0.85
CA THR A 542 10.36 12.62 1.94
C THR A 542 8.87 12.51 2.18
N GLY A 543 8.49 12.22 3.41
CA GLY A 543 7.10 12.21 3.85
C GLY A 543 6.85 13.20 4.98
N LYS A 544 5.79 14.02 4.87
CA LYS A 544 5.35 14.92 5.94
C LYS A 544 4.87 14.13 7.14
N PHE A 545 5.45 14.44 8.30
CA PHE A 545 5.12 13.80 9.56
C PHE A 545 5.38 14.76 10.72
N ARG A 546 4.33 15.11 11.47
CA ARG A 546 4.45 16.01 12.63
C ARG A 546 4.66 15.20 13.91
N LEU A 547 5.69 15.57 14.67
CA LEU A 547 5.78 15.26 16.09
C LEU A 547 5.06 16.36 16.87
N PHE A 548 4.03 16.01 17.61
CA PHE A 548 3.23 16.96 18.37
C PHE A 548 3.92 17.37 19.66
N ASP A 549 3.44 18.45 20.26
CA ASP A 549 3.80 18.79 21.62
C ASP A 549 2.84 18.10 22.59
N VAL A 550 3.37 17.40 23.59
CA VAL A 550 2.60 16.68 24.59
C VAL A 550 2.84 17.28 25.97
N ALA A 551 1.84 17.22 26.85
CA ALA A 551 1.97 17.71 28.22
C ALA A 551 2.98 16.84 28.99
N GLY A 552 3.94 17.46 29.64
CA GLY A 552 4.88 16.80 30.55
C GLY A 552 4.18 16.36 31.84
N GLY A 553 4.68 15.29 32.48
CA GLY A 553 4.03 14.67 33.67
C GLY A 553 4.02 15.52 34.94
N TYR A 554 4.78 16.60 35.05
CA TYR A 554 4.82 17.50 36.20
C TYR A 554 4.87 18.97 35.73
N GLY A 555 3.85 19.75 36.09
CA GLY A 555 3.77 21.17 35.79
C GLY A 555 3.32 21.49 34.37
N ASN A 556 3.43 22.75 33.93
CA ASN A 556 3.10 23.23 32.58
C ASN A 556 4.23 22.97 31.56
N GLU A 557 5.08 21.99 31.79
CA GLU A 557 6.14 21.66 30.84
C GLU A 557 5.56 20.95 29.61
N THR A 558 5.96 21.43 28.46
CA THR A 558 5.62 20.83 27.17
C THR A 558 6.84 20.06 26.66
N LYS A 559 6.65 18.87 26.16
CA LYS A 559 7.68 18.04 25.54
C LYS A 559 7.31 17.75 24.08
N VAL A 560 8.32 17.62 23.25
CA VAL A 560 8.13 17.04 21.92
C VAL A 560 7.78 15.55 22.08
N GLU A 561 6.81 15.09 21.32
CA GLU A 561 6.46 13.69 21.23
C GLU A 561 7.69 12.83 20.90
N THR A 562 7.79 11.67 21.51
CA THR A 562 8.83 10.69 21.15
C THR A 562 8.60 10.20 19.73
N LEU A 563 9.65 10.07 18.96
CA LEU A 563 9.62 9.41 17.66
C LEU A 563 9.89 7.91 17.87
N ASP A 564 8.85 7.12 17.75
CA ASP A 564 8.94 5.66 17.79
C ASP A 564 9.00 5.12 16.37
N LEU A 565 10.07 4.40 16.04
CA LEU A 565 10.36 3.87 14.72
C LEU A 565 10.33 2.35 14.70
N THR A 566 9.72 1.80 13.67
CA THR A 566 9.94 0.43 13.21
C THR A 566 10.48 0.48 11.79
N ILE A 567 11.68 -0.08 11.58
CA ILE A 567 12.35 -0.14 10.28
C ILE A 567 12.49 -1.60 9.88
N VAL A 568 11.93 -1.97 8.74
CA VAL A 568 12.07 -3.31 8.16
C VAL A 568 12.95 -3.22 6.93
N VAL A 569 13.98 -4.05 6.89
CA VAL A 569 14.85 -4.26 5.73
C VAL A 569 14.68 -5.70 5.30
N ASP A 570 14.24 -5.91 4.06
CA ASP A 570 14.04 -7.23 3.50
C ASP A 570 14.58 -7.31 2.08
N GLY A 571 15.84 -7.70 1.95
CA GLY A 571 16.57 -7.65 0.69
C GLY A 571 16.72 -6.22 0.18
N GLY A 572 15.97 -5.89 -0.86
CA GLY A 572 15.93 -4.53 -1.41
C GLY A 572 14.78 -3.67 -0.91
N VAL A 573 13.83 -4.22 -0.16
CA VAL A 573 12.70 -3.46 0.39
C VAL A 573 13.08 -2.81 1.71
N VAL A 574 12.73 -1.55 1.88
CA VAL A 574 12.82 -0.82 3.15
C VAL A 574 11.47 -0.20 3.46
N GLU A 575 10.86 -0.61 4.59
CA GLU A 575 9.68 0.01 5.16
C GLU A 575 10.04 0.74 6.45
N VAL A 576 9.59 1.97 6.62
CA VAL A 576 9.77 2.76 7.83
C VAL A 576 8.41 3.19 8.34
N HIS A 577 8.07 2.76 9.54
CA HIS A 577 6.84 3.12 10.24
C HIS A 577 7.17 4.01 11.42
N ALA A 578 6.36 5.06 11.65
CA ALA A 578 6.56 5.99 12.75
C ALA A 578 5.25 6.25 13.52
N ASN A 579 5.32 6.12 14.85
CA ASN A 579 4.26 6.46 15.81
C ASN A 579 2.89 5.88 15.43
N ASP A 580 2.85 4.71 14.82
CA ASP A 580 1.64 4.01 14.36
C ASP A 580 0.75 4.79 13.35
N ARG A 581 1.17 5.95 12.85
CA ARG A 581 0.36 6.81 11.98
C ARG A 581 1.07 7.31 10.72
N PHE A 582 2.28 6.87 10.48
CA PHE A 582 3.06 7.24 9.31
C PHE A 582 3.83 6.04 8.77
N ALA A 583 3.92 5.96 7.45
CA ALA A 583 4.79 5.02 6.77
C ALA A 583 5.42 5.65 5.53
N ILE A 584 6.64 5.20 5.22
CA ILE A 584 7.35 5.50 3.98
C ILE A 584 8.14 4.27 3.56
N SER A 585 7.90 3.79 2.34
CA SER A 585 8.44 2.53 1.85
C SER A 585 9.11 2.71 0.51
N THR A 586 10.25 2.04 0.31
CA THR A 586 11.04 2.22 -0.90
C THR A 586 11.96 1.05 -1.20
N TRP A 587 12.59 1.08 -2.38
CA TRP A 587 13.67 0.18 -2.77
C TRP A 587 15.02 0.78 -2.39
N VAL A 588 15.85 -0.01 -1.69
CA VAL A 588 17.26 0.27 -1.39
C VAL A 588 18.09 -0.92 -1.88
N ARG A 589 18.85 -0.72 -2.94
CA ARG A 589 19.57 -1.79 -3.63
C ARG A 589 21.08 -1.73 -3.36
N SER A 590 21.44 -1.89 -2.08
CA SER A 590 22.85 -1.95 -1.70
C SER A 590 23.53 -3.16 -2.34
N TRP A 591 24.70 -2.94 -2.94
CA TRP A 591 25.41 -3.97 -3.70
C TRP A 591 26.31 -4.83 -2.82
N TYR A 592 27.21 -4.19 -2.06
CA TYR A 592 28.25 -4.93 -1.37
C TYR A 592 27.71 -5.83 -0.25
N ALA A 593 28.32 -7.02 -0.12
CA ALA A 593 27.96 -8.00 0.90
C ALA A 593 28.22 -7.48 2.33
N ASP A 594 29.18 -6.57 2.51
CA ASP A 594 29.53 -5.94 3.79
C ASP A 594 28.74 -4.66 4.08
N SER A 595 27.89 -4.17 3.18
CA SER A 595 27.00 -3.04 3.42
C SER A 595 25.86 -3.43 4.35
N ARG A 596 26.17 -3.64 5.63
CA ARG A 596 25.26 -4.09 6.71
C ARG A 596 25.38 -3.28 7.97
N ASP A 597 26.34 -2.35 8.03
CA ASP A 597 26.57 -1.53 9.20
C ASP A 597 25.38 -0.63 9.48
N ILE A 598 25.13 -0.39 10.76
CA ILE A 598 24.13 0.56 11.26
C ILE A 598 24.84 1.57 12.16
N SER A 599 24.39 2.81 12.09
CA SER A 599 24.86 3.89 12.94
C SER A 599 23.70 4.75 13.44
N PHE A 600 23.82 5.33 14.61
CA PHE A 600 23.04 6.50 14.98
C PHE A 600 23.41 7.64 14.04
N TYR A 601 22.42 8.37 13.58
CA TYR A 601 22.60 9.54 12.72
C TYR A 601 22.05 10.77 13.44
N VAL A 602 22.89 11.74 13.74
CA VAL A 602 22.51 13.02 14.36
C VAL A 602 23.31 14.15 13.73
N GLU A 603 22.61 15.19 13.33
CA GLU A 603 23.18 16.45 12.84
C GLU A 603 22.39 17.64 13.38
N GLY A 604 23.07 18.75 13.64
CA GLY A 604 22.47 20.06 13.97
C GLY A 604 21.90 20.18 15.38
N GLY A 605 22.19 19.25 16.28
CA GLY A 605 21.73 19.28 17.67
C GLY A 605 21.94 17.96 18.39
N ASP A 606 21.21 17.74 19.48
CA ASP A 606 21.26 16.53 20.28
C ASP A 606 19.95 15.75 20.15
N ALA A 607 20.04 14.41 20.17
CA ALA A 607 18.92 13.51 20.28
C ALA A 607 19.26 12.36 21.23
N THR A 608 18.27 11.82 21.94
CA THR A 608 18.45 10.68 22.83
C THR A 608 17.77 9.45 22.26
N PHE A 609 18.53 8.39 22.09
CA PHE A 609 18.05 7.09 21.57
C PHE A 609 17.82 6.12 22.72
N SER A 610 16.76 5.35 22.62
CA SER A 610 16.41 4.31 23.59
C SER A 610 15.67 3.16 22.88
N ASN A 611 15.57 2.01 23.56
CA ASN A 611 14.83 0.83 23.07
C ASN A 611 15.29 0.36 21.67
N VAL A 612 16.59 0.52 21.36
CA VAL A 612 17.11 0.14 20.04
C VAL A 612 17.37 -1.35 20.00
N THR A 613 16.54 -2.07 19.27
CA THR A 613 16.62 -3.53 19.15
C THR A 613 16.46 -3.95 17.70
N ILE A 614 17.36 -4.80 17.24
CA ILE A 614 17.32 -5.39 15.88
C ILE A 614 16.98 -6.86 16.02
N TYR A 615 15.98 -7.31 15.31
CA TYR A 615 15.53 -8.69 15.17
C TYR A 615 15.96 -9.18 13.80
N GLU A 616 17.01 -10.01 13.73
CA GLU A 616 17.60 -10.50 12.49
C GLU A 616 16.98 -11.84 12.08
N GLY A 617 16.82 -12.06 10.78
CA GLY A 617 16.31 -13.30 10.22
C GLY A 617 14.79 -13.27 10.10
N LEU A 618 14.26 -12.36 9.27
CA LEU A 618 12.83 -12.31 8.97
C LEU A 618 12.31 -13.67 8.50
N VAL A 619 11.09 -14.01 8.91
CA VAL A 619 10.44 -15.26 8.51
C VAL A 619 10.22 -15.26 6.99
N ASP A 620 10.54 -16.37 6.36
CA ASP A 620 10.27 -16.57 4.93
C ASP A 620 8.76 -16.69 4.72
N ALA A 621 8.21 -15.79 3.92
CA ALA A 621 6.80 -15.80 3.59
C ALA A 621 6.39 -16.98 2.69
N TRP A 622 7.35 -17.62 2.01
CA TRP A 622 7.10 -18.66 1.01
C TRP A 622 7.87 -19.95 1.27
N PRO A 623 7.69 -20.60 2.43
CA PRO A 623 8.49 -21.76 2.81
C PRO A 623 8.30 -22.98 1.87
N GLU A 624 7.22 -23.02 1.10
CA GLU A 624 6.92 -24.11 0.17
C GLU A 624 7.50 -23.90 -1.24
N ARG A 625 8.04 -22.70 -1.55
CA ARG A 625 8.70 -22.43 -2.85
C ARG A 625 10.17 -22.82 -2.88
N ASN A 626 10.75 -23.28 -1.76
CA ASN A 626 12.17 -23.67 -1.58
C ASN A 626 12.44 -25.14 -1.93
#